data_1efc0313c9321dee545925b5dbdf4b61
#
_entry.id   1efc0313c9321dee545925b5dbdf4b61
#
_cell.length_a   1.000
_cell.length_b   1.000
_cell.length_c   1.000
_cell.angle_alpha   90.00
_cell.angle_beta   90.00
_cell.angle_gamma   90.00
#
_symmetry.space_group_name_H-M   'P 1'
#
loop_
_entity.id
_entity.type
_entity.pdbx_description
1 polymer ?
#
loop_
_entity_poly.entity_id
_entity_poly.type
_entity_poly.pdbx_seq_one_letter_code
_entity_poly.pdbx_strand_id
1 'polypeptide(L)'
;NEELAKKLAALCDIFVNDAFGTAHRAEATTYGIAQFAKVASAGPLLAAEIDAISKALEAPKRPLIAIVAGSKVSTKLTILESLSKNVDGLIVGGGIANTFMLAAGLKIGKSLAEPDLVGAAKAVIESMKARGAEVPIPEDVVVAKTFAADAPATIKAATDVADDDMILDIGPKTAAKLAAQLKAAGTVVWNGPVGVFEFSAFENGTKA
;
A
#
# COMPACT_ATOMS: atom_id res chain seq x y z
N ASN A 1 -26.21 2.69 -5.85
CA ASN A 1 -27.59 2.70 -6.34
C ASN A 1 -28.53 2.35 -5.18
N GLU A 2 -29.20 3.38 -4.64
CA GLU A 2 -30.07 3.27 -3.45
C GLU A 2 -31.31 2.41 -3.72
N GLU A 3 -31.91 2.52 -4.89
CA GLU A 3 -33.09 1.71 -5.26
C GLU A 3 -32.79 0.21 -5.28
N LEU A 4 -31.62 -0.17 -5.82
CA LEU A 4 -31.15 -1.55 -5.79
C LEU A 4 -30.90 -2.03 -4.35
N ALA A 5 -30.28 -1.19 -3.52
CA ALA A 5 -30.03 -1.52 -2.12
C ALA A 5 -31.34 -1.79 -1.33
N LYS A 6 -32.38 -0.97 -1.53
CA LYS A 6 -33.71 -1.17 -0.93
C LYS A 6 -34.37 -2.47 -1.39
N LYS A 7 -34.30 -2.77 -2.70
CA LYS A 7 -34.82 -4.02 -3.24
C LYS A 7 -34.12 -5.24 -2.64
N LEU A 8 -32.79 -5.19 -2.51
CA LEU A 8 -32.01 -6.27 -1.91
C LEU A 8 -32.31 -6.43 -0.42
N ALA A 9 -32.39 -5.34 0.33
CA ALA A 9 -32.72 -5.37 1.76
C ALA A 9 -34.11 -5.95 2.04
N ALA A 10 -35.06 -5.75 1.13
CA ALA A 10 -36.42 -6.34 1.25
C ALA A 10 -36.47 -7.86 1.09
N LEU A 11 -35.39 -8.50 0.60
CA LEU A 11 -35.32 -9.96 0.41
C LEU A 11 -34.82 -10.70 1.66
N CYS A 12 -34.42 -10.00 2.71
CA CYS A 12 -33.89 -10.63 3.92
C CYS A 12 -34.37 -9.95 5.20
N ASP A 13 -34.40 -10.68 6.29
CA ASP A 13 -34.67 -10.15 7.63
C ASP A 13 -33.39 -9.67 8.29
N ILE A 14 -32.27 -10.33 8.02
CA ILE A 14 -30.95 -10.02 8.54
C ILE A 14 -29.95 -9.99 7.38
N PHE A 15 -29.21 -8.90 7.25
CA PHE A 15 -28.06 -8.80 6.35
C PHE A 15 -26.76 -9.03 7.12
N VAL A 16 -25.92 -9.94 6.64
CA VAL A 16 -24.60 -10.19 7.20
C VAL A 16 -23.53 -9.89 6.15
N ASN A 17 -22.62 -8.96 6.45
CA ASN A 17 -21.43 -8.75 5.64
C ASN A 17 -20.26 -9.54 6.25
N ASP A 18 -19.76 -10.53 5.55
CA ASP A 18 -18.61 -11.34 5.96
C ASP A 18 -17.46 -11.29 4.94
N ALA A 19 -17.40 -10.22 4.14
CA ALA A 19 -16.45 -10.03 3.06
C ALA A 19 -15.54 -8.83 3.34
N PHE A 20 -14.49 -9.01 4.17
CA PHE A 20 -13.54 -7.96 4.53
C PHE A 20 -12.90 -7.30 3.30
N GLY A 21 -12.49 -8.08 2.30
CA GLY A 21 -11.84 -7.56 1.08
C GLY A 21 -12.68 -6.57 0.27
N THR A 22 -14.00 -6.56 0.44
CA THR A 22 -14.93 -5.63 -0.23
C THR A 22 -15.54 -4.59 0.69
N ALA A 23 -15.29 -4.67 2.00
CA ALA A 23 -15.96 -3.84 3.02
C ALA A 23 -15.72 -2.32 2.84
N HIS A 24 -14.62 -1.95 2.17
CA HIS A 24 -14.28 -0.55 1.85
C HIS A 24 -15.06 0.03 0.66
N ARG A 25 -15.87 -0.77 -0.05
CA ARG A 25 -16.58 -0.34 -1.25
C ARG A 25 -17.99 0.15 -0.93
N ALA A 26 -18.32 1.38 -1.32
CA ALA A 26 -19.67 1.96 -1.18
C ALA A 26 -20.62 1.46 -2.28
N GLU A 27 -20.76 0.13 -2.42
CA GLU A 27 -21.63 -0.50 -3.40
C GLU A 27 -22.98 -0.89 -2.78
N ALA A 28 -24.01 -1.10 -3.63
CA ALA A 28 -25.35 -1.45 -3.18
C ALA A 28 -25.40 -2.75 -2.36
N THR A 29 -24.55 -3.73 -2.71
CA THR A 29 -24.48 -5.07 -2.11
C THR A 29 -23.59 -5.17 -0.87
N THR A 30 -22.78 -4.17 -0.58
CA THR A 30 -21.91 -4.12 0.60
C THR A 30 -22.39 -3.08 1.60
N TYR A 31 -22.29 -1.81 1.25
CA TYR A 31 -22.66 -0.69 2.10
C TYR A 31 -24.16 -0.34 2.03
N GLY A 32 -24.72 -0.32 0.79
CA GLY A 32 -26.10 0.15 0.57
C GLY A 32 -27.15 -0.71 1.26
N ILE A 33 -27.07 -2.03 1.10
CA ILE A 33 -28.04 -2.96 1.70
C ILE A 33 -28.07 -2.85 3.24
N ALA A 34 -26.91 -2.62 3.88
CA ALA A 34 -26.82 -2.47 5.33
C ALA A 34 -27.59 -1.25 5.85
N GLN A 35 -27.76 -0.21 5.02
CA GLN A 35 -28.50 0.99 5.41
C GLN A 35 -30.03 0.81 5.44
N PHE A 36 -30.54 -0.17 4.71
CA PHE A 36 -31.98 -0.42 4.55
C PHE A 36 -32.44 -1.76 5.13
N ALA A 37 -31.53 -2.65 5.50
CA ALA A 37 -31.87 -3.90 6.18
C ALA A 37 -32.40 -3.62 7.58
N LYS A 38 -33.37 -4.44 8.04
CA LYS A 38 -33.93 -4.35 9.41
C LYS A 38 -32.85 -4.58 10.47
N VAL A 39 -31.97 -5.54 10.20
CA VAL A 39 -30.78 -5.85 11.01
C VAL A 39 -29.59 -6.00 10.08
N ALA A 40 -28.49 -5.33 10.39
CA ALA A 40 -27.24 -5.48 9.69
C ALA A 40 -26.14 -5.86 10.69
N SER A 41 -25.31 -6.84 10.36
CA SER A 41 -24.25 -7.35 11.23
C SER A 41 -22.99 -7.67 10.43
N ALA A 42 -21.84 -7.64 11.08
CA ALA A 42 -20.62 -8.27 10.57
C ALA A 42 -20.69 -9.78 10.78
N GLY A 43 -20.21 -10.53 9.81
CA GLY A 43 -19.97 -11.96 9.97
C GLY A 43 -18.65 -12.22 10.72
N PRO A 44 -18.39 -13.47 11.09
CA PRO A 44 -17.23 -13.84 11.90
C PRO A 44 -15.88 -13.54 11.23
N LEU A 45 -15.79 -13.69 9.91
CA LEU A 45 -14.55 -13.36 9.17
C LEU A 45 -14.28 -11.84 9.21
N LEU A 46 -15.29 -11.02 8.87
CA LEU A 46 -15.16 -9.56 8.91
C LEU A 46 -14.82 -9.07 10.31
N ALA A 47 -15.47 -9.62 11.34
CA ALA A 47 -15.19 -9.25 12.73
C ALA A 47 -13.76 -9.61 13.13
N ALA A 48 -13.28 -10.82 12.79
CA ALA A 48 -11.92 -11.27 13.11
C ALA A 48 -10.85 -10.42 12.42
N GLU A 49 -11.05 -10.02 11.18
CA GLU A 49 -10.13 -9.14 10.44
C GLU A 49 -10.07 -7.73 11.07
N ILE A 50 -11.24 -7.17 11.42
CA ILE A 50 -11.32 -5.87 12.10
C ILE A 50 -10.62 -5.94 13.46
N ASP A 51 -10.86 -6.97 14.26
CA ASP A 51 -10.24 -7.17 15.56
C ASP A 51 -8.72 -7.30 15.45
N ALA A 52 -8.23 -8.06 14.46
CA ALA A 52 -6.79 -8.24 14.24
C ALA A 52 -6.10 -6.91 13.87
N ILE A 53 -6.69 -6.14 12.95
CA ILE A 53 -6.14 -4.84 12.55
C ILE A 53 -6.21 -3.83 13.70
N SER A 54 -7.34 -3.79 14.44
CA SER A 54 -7.49 -2.89 15.59
C SER A 54 -6.44 -3.18 16.65
N LYS A 55 -6.22 -4.44 17.02
CA LYS A 55 -5.16 -4.85 17.96
C LYS A 55 -3.77 -4.46 17.47
N ALA A 56 -3.50 -4.62 16.15
CA ALA A 56 -2.23 -4.25 15.56
C ALA A 56 -1.96 -2.74 15.59
N LEU A 57 -3.00 -1.89 15.62
CA LEU A 57 -2.87 -0.43 15.59
C LEU A 57 -3.04 0.23 16.96
N GLU A 58 -3.89 -0.31 17.85
CA GLU A 58 -4.17 0.26 19.18
C GLU A 58 -3.05 0.03 20.17
N ALA A 59 -2.50 -1.19 20.22
CA ALA A 59 -1.44 -1.58 21.14
C ALA A 59 -0.35 -2.41 20.45
N PRO A 60 0.33 -1.87 19.42
CA PRO A 60 1.31 -2.62 18.67
C PRO A 60 2.54 -2.96 19.49
N LYS A 61 3.07 -4.17 19.29
CA LYS A 61 4.43 -4.47 19.69
C LYS A 61 5.39 -3.70 18.77
N ARG A 62 6.23 -2.87 19.37
CA ARG A 62 7.16 -2.01 18.61
C ARG A 62 8.46 -2.73 18.26
N PRO A 63 9.15 -2.36 17.16
CA PRO A 63 8.74 -1.38 16.18
C PRO A 63 7.49 -1.80 15.37
N LEU A 64 6.57 -0.85 15.11
CA LEU A 64 5.45 -1.03 14.19
C LEU A 64 5.89 -0.55 12.81
N ILE A 65 5.90 -1.44 11.84
CA ILE A 65 6.22 -1.12 10.44
C ILE A 65 4.98 -1.32 9.57
N ALA A 66 4.66 -0.32 8.77
CA ALA A 66 3.63 -0.43 7.76
C ALA A 66 4.24 -0.52 6.36
N ILE A 67 3.69 -1.40 5.52
CA ILE A 67 3.97 -1.47 4.09
C ILE A 67 2.72 -0.98 3.37
N VAL A 68 2.83 0.12 2.62
CA VAL A 68 1.75 0.66 1.79
C VAL A 68 2.24 0.76 0.36
N ALA A 69 1.72 -0.10 -0.49
CA ALA A 69 2.13 -0.18 -1.87
C ALA A 69 0.91 -0.12 -2.83
N GLY A 70 1.17 0.26 -4.05
CA GLY A 70 0.14 0.40 -5.08
C GLY A 70 0.53 1.38 -6.18
N SER A 71 -0.38 1.58 -7.13
CA SER A 71 -0.12 2.39 -8.32
C SER A 71 -0.21 3.90 -8.07
N LYS A 72 -1.06 4.35 -7.12
CA LYS A 72 -1.40 5.77 -6.95
C LYS A 72 -1.39 6.21 -5.49
N VAL A 73 -0.68 7.29 -5.17
CA VAL A 73 -0.70 7.98 -3.87
C VAL A 73 -2.09 8.52 -3.57
N SER A 74 -2.77 9.12 -4.55
CA SER A 74 -4.09 9.74 -4.42
C SER A 74 -5.13 8.81 -3.79
N THR A 75 -5.07 7.51 -4.10
CA THR A 75 -5.99 6.51 -3.56
C THR A 75 -5.69 6.11 -2.12
N LYS A 76 -4.48 6.38 -1.63
CA LYS A 76 -4.00 5.96 -0.30
C LYS A 76 -3.46 7.10 0.56
N LEU A 77 -3.59 8.35 0.11
CA LEU A 77 -3.03 9.52 0.79
C LEU A 77 -3.49 9.61 2.26
N THR A 78 -4.80 9.49 2.51
CA THR A 78 -5.35 9.53 3.87
C THR A 78 -4.78 8.41 4.76
N ILE A 79 -4.56 7.22 4.19
CA ILE A 79 -3.95 6.09 4.91
C ILE A 79 -2.48 6.39 5.20
N LEU A 80 -1.73 6.89 4.23
CA LEU A 80 -0.31 7.27 4.39
C LEU A 80 -0.15 8.35 5.46
N GLU A 81 -0.97 9.39 5.43
CA GLU A 81 -0.98 10.47 6.44
C GLU A 81 -1.36 9.96 7.84
N SER A 82 -2.35 9.06 7.93
CA SER A 82 -2.76 8.47 9.21
C SER A 82 -1.68 7.57 9.80
N LEU A 83 -1.13 6.66 8.98
CA LEU A 83 -0.07 5.74 9.42
C LEU A 83 1.21 6.49 9.78
N SER A 84 1.58 7.53 9.02
CA SER A 84 2.79 8.34 9.29
C SER A 84 2.84 8.92 10.71
N LYS A 85 1.70 9.06 11.37
CA LYS A 85 1.61 9.56 12.77
C LYS A 85 1.87 8.49 13.81
N ASN A 86 1.74 7.21 13.46
CA ASN A 86 1.65 6.11 14.42
C ASN A 86 2.73 5.02 14.24
N VAL A 87 3.28 4.86 13.02
CA VAL A 87 4.26 3.80 12.73
C VAL A 87 5.71 4.26 12.95
N ASP A 88 6.60 3.32 13.22
CA ASP A 88 8.03 3.58 13.39
C ASP A 88 8.80 3.50 12.06
N GLY A 89 8.25 2.78 11.07
CA GLY A 89 8.72 2.73 9.71
C GLY A 89 7.55 2.63 8.72
N LEU A 90 7.62 3.37 7.62
CA LEU A 90 6.64 3.35 6.54
C LEU A 90 7.34 2.97 5.23
N ILE A 91 7.21 1.71 4.83
CA ILE A 91 7.71 1.20 3.56
C ILE A 91 6.66 1.49 2.49
N VAL A 92 7.09 2.13 1.41
CA VAL A 92 6.24 2.41 0.25
C VAL A 92 6.68 1.59 -0.96
N GLY A 93 5.72 1.15 -1.80
CA GLY A 93 6.00 0.32 -2.97
C GLY A 93 5.21 0.74 -4.21
N GLY A 94 5.63 0.24 -5.38
CA GLY A 94 4.97 0.52 -6.66
C GLY A 94 5.02 1.99 -7.07
N GLY A 95 3.99 2.48 -7.75
CA GLY A 95 3.87 3.89 -8.17
C GLY A 95 3.88 4.88 -7.00
N ILE A 96 3.45 4.44 -5.81
CA ILE A 96 3.58 5.23 -4.57
C ILE A 96 5.06 5.47 -4.28
N ALA A 97 5.89 4.42 -4.29
CA ALA A 97 7.34 4.55 -4.06
C ALA A 97 7.99 5.50 -5.07
N ASN A 98 7.61 5.44 -6.34
CA ASN A 98 8.15 6.33 -7.37
C ASN A 98 7.83 7.81 -7.08
N THR A 99 6.63 8.10 -6.57
CA THR A 99 6.27 9.46 -6.15
C THR A 99 7.09 9.92 -4.94
N PHE A 100 7.36 9.01 -3.99
CA PHE A 100 8.24 9.29 -2.85
C PHE A 100 9.71 9.44 -3.26
N MET A 101 10.18 8.69 -4.27
CA MET A 101 11.52 8.89 -4.85
C MET A 101 11.66 10.27 -5.51
N LEU A 102 10.62 10.73 -6.25
CA LEU A 102 10.58 12.11 -6.75
C LEU A 102 10.64 13.13 -5.61
N ALA A 103 9.88 12.91 -4.53
CA ALA A 103 9.90 13.78 -3.34
C ALA A 103 11.28 13.83 -2.67
N ALA A 104 12.06 12.75 -2.76
CA ALA A 104 13.45 12.67 -2.31
C ALA A 104 14.47 13.25 -3.32
N GLY A 105 14.01 13.75 -4.48
CA GLY A 105 14.86 14.36 -5.51
C GLY A 105 15.51 13.38 -6.49
N LEU A 106 15.05 12.13 -6.53
CA LEU A 106 15.53 11.11 -7.45
C LEU A 106 14.80 11.16 -8.79
N LYS A 107 15.49 10.78 -9.86
CA LYS A 107 14.88 10.55 -11.17
C LYS A 107 14.19 9.20 -11.20
N ILE A 108 13.06 9.12 -11.90
CA ILE A 108 12.27 7.89 -12.03
C ILE A 108 11.99 7.49 -13.49
N GLY A 109 12.55 8.21 -14.46
CA GLY A 109 12.34 7.99 -15.88
C GLY A 109 10.86 8.04 -16.28
N LYS A 110 10.39 7.02 -16.99
CA LYS A 110 8.98 6.86 -17.40
C LYS A 110 8.12 6.11 -16.38
N SER A 111 8.61 5.93 -15.16
CA SER A 111 7.89 5.17 -14.12
C SER A 111 6.55 5.82 -13.78
N LEU A 112 5.57 4.98 -13.44
CA LEU A 112 4.27 5.45 -12.95
C LEU A 112 4.46 6.23 -11.64
N ALA A 113 3.99 7.47 -11.62
CA ALA A 113 4.01 8.35 -10.45
C ALA A 113 2.90 9.40 -10.54
N GLU A 114 2.67 10.13 -9.45
CA GLU A 114 1.77 11.29 -9.39
C GLU A 114 2.56 12.54 -8.99
N PRO A 115 3.14 13.28 -9.96
CA PRO A 115 3.98 14.45 -9.70
C PRO A 115 3.28 15.55 -8.87
N ASP A 116 1.97 15.70 -9.05
CA ASP A 116 1.16 16.68 -8.30
C ASP A 116 1.09 16.37 -6.79
N LEU A 117 1.40 15.14 -6.39
CA LEU A 117 1.40 14.68 -5.00
C LEU A 117 2.79 14.58 -4.37
N VAL A 118 3.83 15.05 -5.06
CA VAL A 118 5.21 15.12 -4.52
C VAL A 118 5.25 15.95 -3.24
N GLY A 119 4.50 17.05 -3.17
CA GLY A 119 4.39 17.88 -1.95
C GLY A 119 3.83 17.10 -0.76
N ALA A 120 2.77 16.30 -0.97
CA ALA A 120 2.19 15.46 0.07
C ALA A 120 3.13 14.34 0.52
N ALA A 121 3.81 13.66 -0.44
CA ALA A 121 4.82 12.66 -0.13
C ALA A 121 5.98 13.24 0.70
N LYS A 122 6.44 14.46 0.36
CA LYS A 122 7.47 15.17 1.11
C LYS A 122 7.03 15.48 2.53
N ALA A 123 5.80 15.95 2.73
CA ALA A 123 5.23 16.21 4.04
C ALA A 123 5.18 14.93 4.91
N VAL A 124 4.84 13.78 4.33
CA VAL A 124 4.88 12.48 5.03
C VAL A 124 6.30 12.13 5.45
N ILE A 125 7.30 12.25 4.56
CA ILE A 125 8.70 11.97 4.89
C ILE A 125 9.18 12.87 6.03
N GLU A 126 8.90 14.17 5.96
CA GLU A 126 9.30 15.16 6.98
C GLU A 126 8.62 14.91 8.34
N SER A 127 7.32 14.60 8.32
CA SER A 127 6.55 14.24 9.52
C SER A 127 7.12 13.00 10.21
N MET A 128 7.44 11.96 9.47
CA MET A 128 8.07 10.74 9.98
C MET A 128 9.43 11.04 10.60
N LYS A 129 10.29 11.74 9.86
CA LYS A 129 11.64 12.14 10.31
C LYS A 129 11.60 12.97 11.59
N ALA A 130 10.67 13.92 11.71
CA ALA A 130 10.51 14.75 12.90
C ALA A 130 10.21 13.94 14.18
N ARG A 131 9.65 12.74 14.05
CA ARG A 131 9.36 11.80 15.15
C ARG A 131 10.47 10.75 15.38
N GLY A 132 11.56 10.79 14.62
CA GLY A 132 12.61 9.76 14.65
C GLY A 132 12.19 8.46 13.95
N ALA A 133 11.10 8.50 13.16
CA ALA A 133 10.66 7.41 12.30
C ALA A 133 11.14 7.63 10.86
N GLU A 134 11.07 6.61 10.01
CA GLU A 134 11.59 6.73 8.66
C GLU A 134 10.65 6.23 7.57
N VAL A 135 10.83 6.80 6.37
CA VAL A 135 10.34 6.28 5.11
C VAL A 135 11.57 5.86 4.31
N PRO A 136 11.94 4.57 4.28
CA PRO A 136 13.11 4.11 3.56
C PRO A 136 12.93 4.33 2.06
N ILE A 137 13.80 5.12 1.44
CA ILE A 137 13.84 5.33 0.00
C ILE A 137 14.73 4.25 -0.61
N PRO A 138 14.33 3.62 -1.73
CA PRO A 138 15.14 2.60 -2.39
C PRO A 138 16.55 3.07 -2.75
N GLU A 139 17.56 2.25 -2.47
CA GLU A 139 18.95 2.48 -2.85
C GLU A 139 19.24 1.93 -4.25
N ASP A 140 18.55 0.86 -4.62
CA ASP A 140 18.57 0.24 -5.94
C ASP A 140 17.16 -0.19 -6.36
N VAL A 141 16.98 -0.32 -7.66
CA VAL A 141 15.70 -0.62 -8.31
C VAL A 141 15.90 -1.61 -9.44
N VAL A 142 14.83 -2.31 -9.80
CA VAL A 142 14.77 -3.14 -11.01
C VAL A 142 13.94 -2.38 -12.05
N VAL A 143 14.57 -2.10 -13.19
CA VAL A 143 13.97 -1.33 -14.28
C VAL A 143 13.82 -2.16 -15.55
N ALA A 144 12.86 -1.75 -16.38
CA ALA A 144 12.74 -2.19 -17.76
C ALA A 144 12.40 -1.02 -18.67
N LYS A 145 12.50 -1.22 -19.99
CA LYS A 145 12.12 -0.20 -20.98
C LYS A 145 10.65 -0.27 -21.38
N THR A 146 10.01 -1.42 -21.13
CA THR A 146 8.60 -1.69 -21.44
C THR A 146 7.93 -2.38 -20.27
N PHE A 147 6.62 -2.17 -20.10
CA PHE A 147 5.79 -2.88 -19.13
C PHE A 147 5.28 -4.18 -19.76
N ALA A 148 6.08 -5.25 -19.64
CA ALA A 148 5.77 -6.56 -20.19
C ALA A 148 6.40 -7.67 -19.35
N ALA A 149 5.80 -8.86 -19.34
CA ALA A 149 6.26 -10.00 -18.54
C ALA A 149 7.62 -10.54 -18.98
N ASP A 150 7.95 -10.38 -20.26
CA ASP A 150 9.21 -10.78 -20.90
C ASP A 150 10.21 -9.62 -21.06
N ALA A 151 9.91 -8.44 -20.50
CA ALA A 151 10.80 -7.30 -20.59
C ALA A 151 12.14 -7.59 -19.87
N PRO A 152 13.29 -7.29 -20.52
CA PRO A 152 14.59 -7.46 -19.89
C PRO A 152 14.70 -6.60 -18.63
N ALA A 153 14.86 -7.27 -17.48
CA ALA A 153 15.04 -6.63 -16.19
C ALA A 153 16.50 -6.21 -15.99
N THR A 154 16.72 -5.00 -15.52
CA THR A 154 18.06 -4.47 -15.21
C THR A 154 18.05 -3.89 -13.81
N ILE A 155 19.04 -4.28 -12.98
CA ILE A 155 19.25 -3.72 -11.65
C ILE A 155 20.09 -2.45 -11.80
N LYS A 156 19.64 -1.33 -11.22
CA LYS A 156 20.35 -0.05 -11.22
C LYS A 156 20.36 0.56 -9.83
N ALA A 157 21.38 1.37 -9.54
CA ALA A 157 21.28 2.30 -8.42
C ALA A 157 20.11 3.26 -8.64
N ALA A 158 19.42 3.65 -7.58
CA ALA A 158 18.27 4.55 -7.68
C ALA A 158 18.64 5.93 -8.27
N THR A 159 19.93 6.30 -8.18
CA THR A 159 20.49 7.53 -8.79
C THR A 159 20.74 7.43 -10.29
N ASP A 160 20.78 6.20 -10.85
CA ASP A 160 21.22 5.92 -12.22
C ASP A 160 20.04 5.56 -13.16
N VAL A 161 18.82 5.85 -12.72
CA VAL A 161 17.62 5.65 -13.53
C VAL A 161 17.64 6.59 -14.72
N ALA A 162 17.58 6.04 -15.93
CA ALA A 162 17.56 6.79 -17.18
C ALA A 162 16.15 7.31 -17.51
N ASP A 163 16.09 8.30 -18.38
CA ASP A 163 14.82 8.95 -18.73
C ASP A 163 13.81 8.01 -19.40
N ASP A 164 14.29 6.93 -20.03
CA ASP A 164 13.47 5.91 -20.70
C ASP A 164 13.26 4.63 -19.85
N ASP A 165 13.76 4.57 -18.62
CA ASP A 165 13.53 3.46 -17.69
C ASP A 165 12.15 3.53 -17.04
N MET A 166 11.58 2.39 -16.74
CA MET A 166 10.43 2.21 -15.85
C MET A 166 10.85 1.36 -14.66
N ILE A 167 10.71 1.88 -13.45
CA ILE A 167 10.94 1.16 -12.21
C ILE A 167 9.75 0.22 -11.98
N LEU A 168 10.03 -1.09 -11.95
CA LEU A 168 9.00 -2.12 -11.81
C LEU A 168 9.14 -2.93 -10.51
N ASP A 169 10.30 -2.86 -9.84
CA ASP A 169 10.52 -3.46 -8.51
C ASP A 169 11.66 -2.73 -7.78
N ILE A 170 11.77 -2.96 -6.47
CA ILE A 170 12.96 -2.59 -5.70
C ILE A 170 14.12 -3.54 -6.04
N GLY A 171 15.34 -3.03 -5.91
CA GLY A 171 16.53 -3.85 -6.14
C GLY A 171 16.88 -4.74 -4.93
N PRO A 172 17.82 -5.68 -5.12
CA PRO A 172 18.18 -6.67 -4.11
C PRO A 172 18.79 -6.08 -2.84
N LYS A 173 19.52 -4.96 -2.93
CA LYS A 173 20.08 -4.27 -1.75
C LYS A 173 18.95 -3.66 -0.91
N THR A 174 18.02 -2.98 -1.56
CA THR A 174 16.82 -2.42 -0.91
C THR A 174 15.98 -3.53 -0.29
N ALA A 175 15.71 -4.61 -1.02
CA ALA A 175 14.96 -5.76 -0.52
C ALA A 175 15.60 -6.38 0.73
N ALA A 176 16.91 -6.62 0.72
CA ALA A 176 17.62 -7.15 1.88
C ALA A 176 17.55 -6.23 3.12
N LYS A 177 17.67 -4.92 2.91
CA LYS A 177 17.54 -3.92 3.98
C LYS A 177 16.14 -3.91 4.59
N LEU A 178 15.11 -3.90 3.73
CA LEU A 178 13.72 -3.92 4.18
C LEU A 178 13.37 -5.23 4.88
N ALA A 179 13.82 -6.38 4.36
CA ALA A 179 13.64 -7.67 5.02
C ALA A 179 14.28 -7.71 6.42
N ALA A 180 15.47 -7.11 6.59
CA ALA A 180 16.10 -7.01 7.90
C ALA A 180 15.29 -6.13 8.87
N GLN A 181 14.75 -5.02 8.41
CA GLN A 181 13.85 -4.17 9.22
C GLN A 181 12.58 -4.91 9.63
N LEU A 182 11.96 -5.65 8.70
CA LEU A 182 10.75 -6.42 8.96
C LEU A 182 10.99 -7.56 9.94
N LYS A 183 12.14 -8.24 9.86
CA LYS A 183 12.53 -9.27 10.84
C LYS A 183 12.71 -8.73 12.26
N ALA A 184 13.12 -7.47 12.39
CA ALA A 184 13.27 -6.80 13.69
C ALA A 184 11.97 -6.15 14.19
N ALA A 185 10.93 -6.08 13.36
CA ALA A 185 9.65 -5.47 13.71
C ALA A 185 8.90 -6.29 14.78
N GLY A 186 8.24 -5.59 15.69
CA GLY A 186 7.31 -6.21 16.64
C GLY A 186 5.93 -6.46 16.04
N THR A 187 5.51 -5.55 15.14
CA THR A 187 4.23 -5.63 14.41
C THR A 187 4.43 -5.15 12.97
N VAL A 188 3.82 -5.85 12.02
CA VAL A 188 3.82 -5.46 10.61
C VAL A 188 2.39 -5.38 10.09
N VAL A 189 2.05 -4.27 9.45
CA VAL A 189 0.80 -4.09 8.69
C VAL A 189 1.16 -3.97 7.21
N TRP A 190 0.65 -4.86 6.38
CA TRP A 190 1.02 -4.93 4.97
C TRP A 190 -0.17 -4.76 4.04
N ASN A 191 -0.07 -3.76 3.16
CA ASN A 191 -1.06 -3.49 2.11
C ASN A 191 -0.38 -3.29 0.74
N GLY A 192 -0.49 -4.30 -0.11
CA GLY A 192 -0.06 -4.32 -1.51
C GLY A 192 1.40 -4.75 -1.75
N PRO A 193 1.70 -5.26 -2.95
CA PRO A 193 3.05 -5.69 -3.35
C PRO A 193 3.96 -4.49 -3.62
N VAL A 194 5.25 -4.63 -3.37
CA VAL A 194 6.22 -3.53 -3.55
C VAL A 194 6.72 -3.38 -5.00
N GLY A 195 6.55 -4.42 -5.83
CA GLY A 195 6.87 -4.43 -7.25
C GLY A 195 5.71 -4.96 -8.10
N VAL A 196 5.94 -5.13 -9.40
CA VAL A 196 4.99 -5.73 -10.35
C VAL A 196 5.09 -7.25 -10.21
N PHE A 197 4.57 -7.78 -9.10
CA PHE A 197 4.75 -9.18 -8.67
C PHE A 197 4.07 -10.20 -9.61
N GLU A 198 3.18 -9.75 -10.49
CA GLU A 198 2.57 -10.57 -11.53
C GLU A 198 3.58 -11.03 -12.59
N PHE A 199 4.72 -10.33 -12.70
CA PHE A 199 5.80 -10.65 -13.63
C PHE A 199 7.00 -11.20 -12.85
N SER A 200 7.42 -12.43 -13.16
CA SER A 200 8.47 -13.15 -12.43
C SER A 200 9.80 -12.39 -12.33
N ALA A 201 10.11 -11.51 -13.29
CA ALA A 201 11.31 -10.67 -13.27
C ALA A 201 11.23 -9.51 -12.24
N PHE A 202 10.02 -9.17 -11.74
CA PHE A 202 9.76 -7.99 -10.90
C PHE A 202 8.98 -8.33 -9.61
N GLU A 203 9.03 -9.60 -9.17
CA GLU A 203 8.36 -10.09 -7.96
C GLU A 203 9.30 -10.19 -6.74
N ASN A 204 10.62 -10.08 -6.97
CA ASN A 204 11.64 -10.42 -5.96
C ASN A 204 11.60 -9.50 -4.74
N GLY A 205 11.28 -8.23 -4.91
CA GLY A 205 11.12 -7.30 -3.80
C GLY A 205 9.95 -7.64 -2.87
N THR A 206 8.88 -8.24 -3.41
CA THR A 206 7.72 -8.69 -2.64
C THR A 206 7.98 -10.03 -1.94
N LYS A 207 8.82 -10.89 -2.53
CA LYS A 207 9.14 -12.22 -1.98
C LYS A 207 10.22 -12.23 -0.91
N ALA A 208 11.08 -11.21 -0.87
CA ALA A 208 12.21 -11.13 0.07
C ALA A 208 11.76 -10.92 1.51
#